data_5d4adf6062a8d458a818e84725b3fb91
#
_entry.id   5d4adf6062a8d458a818e84725b3fb91
#
_cell.length_a   1.000
_cell.length_b   1.000
_cell.length_c   1.000
_cell.angle_alpha   90.00
_cell.angle_beta   90.00
_cell.angle_gamma   90.00
#
_symmetry.space_group_name_H-M   'P 1'
#
loop_
_entity.id
_entity.type
_entity.pdbx_description
1 polymer ?
#
loop_
_entity_poly.entity_id
_entity_poly.type
_entity_poly.pdbx_seq_one_letter_code
_entity_poly.pdbx_strand_id
1 'polypeptide(L)'
;LKTLNILVNIGGNLLFLGLGKWAFESAAVPAWLAWAATLYDPAIGIGYVFIANLAASAVTLLLLAPEFLAARARPELALWRHMLVYALPLLLAGLAGMVNETMDRVLLKYLLPGQIAMQQLGIYGACYKISILMSLFIQAFRYAAEPFFFARHKQADARELYARVMRWFVVACSFIFLAVMANIAWVQYFVGASYRAGLGVVPILLLANLCLGVFFNLSIWYKLTEQTRFGTYLALWGAAVTLALNFWWIPRFGFMGAAWATLMCYASMAFWSY
;
A
#
# COMPACT_ATOMS: atom_id res chain seq x y z
N LEU A 1 -6.10 -1.97 -20.89
CA LEU A 1 -5.43 -3.17 -20.36
C LEU A 1 -5.59 -3.33 -18.84
N LYS A 2 -5.30 -2.31 -18.00
CA LYS A 2 -5.50 -2.38 -16.54
C LYS A 2 -6.92 -2.77 -16.14
N THR A 3 -7.92 -2.14 -16.74
CA THR A 3 -9.34 -2.44 -16.46
C THR A 3 -9.68 -3.90 -16.80
N LEU A 4 -9.18 -4.41 -17.93
CA LEU A 4 -9.40 -5.78 -18.34
C LEU A 4 -8.72 -6.76 -17.37
N ASN A 5 -7.47 -6.48 -16.95
CA ASN A 5 -6.77 -7.29 -15.94
C ASN A 5 -7.58 -7.37 -14.64
N ILE A 6 -8.11 -6.25 -14.15
CA ILE A 6 -8.96 -6.20 -12.96
C ILE A 6 -10.23 -7.02 -13.15
N LEU A 7 -10.90 -6.89 -14.30
CA LEU A 7 -12.11 -7.65 -14.60
C LEU A 7 -11.85 -9.16 -14.66
N VAL A 8 -10.77 -9.60 -15.31
CA VAL A 8 -10.37 -11.02 -15.36
C VAL A 8 -10.04 -11.54 -13.96
N ASN A 9 -9.33 -10.76 -13.16
CA ASN A 9 -8.99 -11.14 -11.79
C ASN A 9 -10.24 -11.27 -10.90
N ILE A 10 -11.11 -10.27 -10.91
CA ILE A 10 -12.37 -10.31 -10.15
C ILE A 10 -13.25 -11.45 -10.66
N GLY A 11 -13.42 -11.59 -11.99
CA GLY A 11 -14.20 -12.67 -12.60
C GLY A 11 -13.68 -14.05 -12.22
N GLY A 12 -12.38 -14.27 -12.26
CA GLY A 12 -11.75 -15.50 -11.83
C GLY A 12 -11.99 -15.81 -10.34
N ASN A 13 -11.84 -14.81 -9.47
CA ASN A 13 -12.12 -14.99 -8.04
C ASN A 13 -13.61 -15.33 -7.77
N LEU A 14 -14.53 -14.64 -8.44
CA LEU A 14 -15.97 -14.94 -8.34
C LEU A 14 -16.30 -16.33 -8.89
N LEU A 15 -15.65 -16.73 -9.97
CA LEU A 15 -15.87 -18.04 -10.59
C LEU A 15 -15.37 -19.17 -9.66
N PHE A 16 -14.14 -19.11 -9.20
CA PHE A 16 -13.53 -20.20 -8.40
C PHE A 16 -14.02 -20.18 -6.95
N LEU A 17 -13.89 -19.05 -6.25
CA LEU A 17 -14.19 -18.95 -4.82
C LEU A 17 -15.65 -18.60 -4.54
N GLY A 18 -16.34 -17.96 -5.47
CA GLY A 18 -17.78 -17.72 -5.38
C GLY A 18 -18.57 -18.91 -5.86
N LEU A 19 -18.71 -19.07 -7.18
CA LEU A 19 -19.55 -20.09 -7.80
C LEU A 19 -19.02 -21.50 -7.60
N GLY A 20 -17.72 -21.74 -7.80
CA GLY A 20 -17.13 -23.06 -7.69
C GLY A 20 -17.24 -23.61 -6.27
N LYS A 21 -16.85 -22.84 -5.27
CA LYS A 21 -16.95 -23.21 -3.87
C LYS A 21 -18.41 -23.43 -3.44
N TRP A 22 -19.30 -22.49 -3.81
CA TRP A 22 -20.74 -22.63 -3.51
C TRP A 22 -21.34 -23.91 -4.14
N ALA A 23 -21.03 -24.20 -5.41
CA ALA A 23 -21.50 -25.39 -6.10
C ALA A 23 -20.93 -26.69 -5.48
N PHE A 24 -19.69 -26.66 -5.00
CA PHE A 24 -19.06 -27.80 -4.33
C PHE A 24 -19.67 -28.09 -2.95
N GLU A 25 -20.00 -27.05 -2.17
CA GLU A 25 -20.55 -27.16 -0.80
C GLU A 25 -22.08 -27.37 -0.79
N SER A 26 -22.79 -27.07 -1.89
CA SER A 26 -24.23 -27.12 -1.93
C SER A 26 -24.75 -28.53 -2.29
N ALA A 27 -25.68 -29.05 -1.49
CA ALA A 27 -26.31 -30.36 -1.73
C ALA A 27 -27.29 -30.37 -2.91
N ALA A 28 -27.75 -29.21 -3.39
CA ALA A 28 -28.74 -29.06 -4.47
C ALA A 28 -28.27 -28.05 -5.51
N VAL A 29 -27.33 -28.46 -6.39
CA VAL A 29 -26.86 -27.64 -7.50
C VAL A 29 -27.72 -27.94 -8.74
N PRO A 30 -28.25 -26.91 -9.45
CA PRO A 30 -28.91 -27.09 -10.72
C PRO A 30 -28.01 -27.81 -11.73
N ALA A 31 -28.57 -28.74 -12.53
CA ALA A 31 -27.79 -29.56 -13.46
C ALA A 31 -26.93 -28.74 -14.45
N TRP A 32 -27.42 -27.56 -14.86
CA TRP A 32 -26.68 -26.64 -15.74
C TRP A 32 -25.45 -25.94 -15.06
N LEU A 33 -25.38 -25.98 -13.73
CA LEU A 33 -24.28 -25.40 -12.95
C LEU A 33 -23.34 -26.48 -12.36
N ALA A 34 -23.62 -27.76 -12.56
CA ALA A 34 -22.82 -28.87 -12.00
C ALA A 34 -21.33 -28.80 -12.41
N TRP A 35 -21.05 -28.26 -13.60
CA TRP A 35 -19.66 -28.02 -14.05
C TRP A 35 -18.88 -27.08 -13.13
N ALA A 36 -19.54 -26.15 -12.42
CA ALA A 36 -18.87 -25.23 -11.52
C ALA A 36 -18.26 -25.96 -10.31
N ALA A 37 -18.88 -27.03 -9.84
CA ALA A 37 -18.34 -27.84 -8.75
C ALA A 37 -17.02 -28.52 -9.11
N THR A 38 -16.80 -28.84 -10.40
CA THR A 38 -15.55 -29.45 -10.86
C THR A 38 -14.38 -28.48 -10.94
N LEU A 39 -14.65 -27.17 -10.89
CA LEU A 39 -13.62 -26.13 -10.91
C LEU A 39 -13.00 -25.85 -9.53
N TYR A 40 -13.63 -26.34 -8.47
CA TYR A 40 -13.17 -26.08 -7.10
C TYR A 40 -12.58 -27.33 -6.46
N ASP A 41 -11.33 -27.24 -6.06
CA ASP A 41 -10.64 -28.26 -5.27
C ASP A 41 -10.33 -27.66 -3.87
N PRO A 42 -10.86 -28.24 -2.78
CA PRO A 42 -10.59 -27.80 -1.42
C PRO A 42 -9.10 -27.77 -1.05
N ALA A 43 -8.28 -28.61 -1.69
CA ALA A 43 -6.83 -28.64 -1.44
C ALA A 43 -6.13 -27.35 -1.88
N ILE A 44 -6.64 -26.68 -2.92
CA ILE A 44 -6.10 -25.40 -3.43
C ILE A 44 -6.59 -24.23 -2.56
N GLY A 45 -7.86 -24.25 -2.13
CA GLY A 45 -8.47 -23.27 -1.24
C GLY A 45 -8.21 -21.82 -1.67
N ILE A 46 -7.52 -21.05 -0.81
CA ILE A 46 -7.17 -19.64 -1.06
C ILE A 46 -6.19 -19.48 -2.25
N GLY A 47 -5.52 -20.56 -2.68
CA GLY A 47 -4.62 -20.55 -3.82
C GLY A 47 -5.27 -20.10 -5.12
N TYR A 48 -6.60 -20.24 -5.27
CA TYR A 48 -7.33 -19.74 -6.43
C TYR A 48 -7.20 -18.23 -6.65
N VAL A 49 -6.98 -17.44 -5.59
CA VAL A 49 -6.68 -16.00 -5.72
C VAL A 49 -5.42 -15.76 -6.55
N PHE A 50 -4.39 -16.57 -6.32
CA PHE A 50 -3.13 -16.47 -7.06
C PHE A 50 -3.29 -16.98 -8.50
N ILE A 51 -4.09 -18.04 -8.72
CA ILE A 51 -4.41 -18.56 -10.05
C ILE A 51 -5.17 -17.50 -10.86
N ALA A 52 -6.18 -16.86 -10.29
CA ALA A 52 -6.94 -15.79 -10.94
C ALA A 52 -6.03 -14.60 -11.30
N ASN A 53 -5.11 -14.22 -10.41
CA ASN A 53 -4.15 -13.16 -10.65
C ASN A 53 -3.15 -13.54 -11.77
N LEU A 54 -2.66 -14.77 -11.76
CA LEU A 54 -1.77 -15.28 -12.81
C LEU A 54 -2.47 -15.30 -14.17
N ALA A 55 -3.71 -15.79 -14.24
CA ALA A 55 -4.52 -15.79 -15.44
C ALA A 55 -4.76 -14.37 -15.98
N ALA A 56 -5.09 -13.42 -15.12
CA ALA A 56 -5.27 -12.02 -15.50
C ALA A 56 -3.97 -11.40 -16.06
N SER A 57 -2.84 -11.74 -15.46
CA SER A 57 -1.52 -11.30 -15.92
C SER A 57 -1.13 -11.96 -17.26
N ALA A 58 -1.42 -13.25 -17.42
CA ALA A 58 -1.19 -13.97 -18.68
C ALA A 58 -2.02 -13.40 -19.83
N VAL A 59 -3.31 -13.11 -19.59
CA VAL A 59 -4.19 -12.45 -20.59
C VAL A 59 -3.62 -11.08 -20.97
N THR A 60 -3.15 -10.31 -20.00
CA THR A 60 -2.54 -9.01 -20.28
C THR A 60 -1.26 -9.14 -21.13
N LEU A 61 -0.43 -10.13 -20.84
CA LEU A 61 0.80 -10.41 -21.59
C LEU A 61 0.48 -10.84 -23.03
N LEU A 62 -0.50 -11.72 -23.20
CA LEU A 62 -0.93 -12.17 -24.53
C LEU A 62 -1.46 -11.02 -25.41
N LEU A 63 -2.19 -10.09 -24.81
CA LEU A 63 -2.69 -8.89 -25.51
C LEU A 63 -1.56 -7.91 -25.89
N LEU A 64 -0.47 -7.89 -25.14
CA LEU A 64 0.72 -7.09 -25.45
C LEU A 64 1.68 -7.80 -26.41
N ALA A 65 1.51 -9.11 -26.65
CA ALA A 65 2.41 -9.90 -27.49
C ALA A 65 2.60 -9.30 -28.90
N PRO A 66 1.56 -8.83 -29.61
CA PRO A 66 1.75 -8.22 -30.94
C PRO A 66 2.63 -6.95 -30.89
N GLU A 67 2.52 -6.14 -29.84
CA GLU A 67 3.36 -4.95 -29.68
C GLU A 67 4.81 -5.31 -29.39
N PHE A 68 5.05 -6.33 -28.55
CA PHE A 68 6.39 -6.86 -28.30
C PHE A 68 7.03 -7.42 -29.57
N LEU A 69 6.28 -8.17 -30.37
CA LEU A 69 6.77 -8.76 -31.62
C LEU A 69 7.01 -7.68 -32.70
N ALA A 70 6.20 -6.62 -32.72
CA ALA A 70 6.38 -5.49 -33.64
C ALA A 70 7.57 -4.59 -33.28
N ALA A 71 7.95 -4.55 -32.01
CA ALA A 71 8.96 -3.61 -31.49
C ALA A 71 10.39 -3.88 -31.96
N ARG A 72 10.70 -4.94 -32.72
CA ARG A 72 12.02 -5.28 -33.32
C ARG A 72 13.25 -4.65 -32.63
N ALA A 73 13.14 -4.41 -31.32
CA ALA A 73 14.16 -3.72 -30.55
C ALA A 73 15.40 -4.61 -30.40
N ARG A 74 16.52 -4.13 -30.90
CA ARG A 74 17.80 -4.78 -30.59
C ARG A 74 18.25 -4.32 -29.21
N PRO A 75 18.62 -5.23 -28.31
CA PRO A 75 19.14 -4.84 -26.99
C PRO A 75 20.47 -4.10 -27.17
N GLU A 76 20.46 -2.81 -26.85
CA GLU A 76 21.68 -1.98 -26.86
C GLU A 76 22.24 -1.93 -25.42
N LEU A 77 23.39 -2.56 -25.22
CA LEU A 77 24.00 -2.73 -23.89
C LEU A 77 24.33 -1.37 -23.23
N ALA A 78 24.70 -0.37 -24.03
CA ALA A 78 25.00 0.97 -23.53
C ALA A 78 23.74 1.66 -22.97
N LEU A 79 22.64 1.57 -23.69
CA LEU A 79 21.32 2.08 -23.24
C LEU A 79 20.87 1.34 -21.98
N TRP A 80 21.01 0.02 -21.96
CA TRP A 80 20.63 -0.80 -20.80
C TRP A 80 21.41 -0.42 -19.54
N ARG A 81 22.72 -0.23 -19.65
CA ARG A 81 23.56 0.22 -18.54
C ARG A 81 23.14 1.61 -18.04
N HIS A 82 22.83 2.53 -18.95
CA HIS A 82 22.35 3.86 -18.59
C HIS A 82 21.02 3.82 -17.83
N MET A 83 20.08 3.01 -18.33
CA MET A 83 18.79 2.79 -17.68
C MET A 83 18.93 2.17 -16.29
N LEU A 84 19.83 1.17 -16.12
CA LEU A 84 20.08 0.53 -14.82
C LEU A 84 20.68 1.50 -13.81
N VAL A 85 21.66 2.32 -14.21
CA VAL A 85 22.26 3.35 -13.32
C VAL A 85 21.21 4.33 -12.83
N TYR A 86 20.25 4.71 -13.68
CA TYR A 86 19.13 5.57 -13.30
C TYR A 86 18.12 4.85 -12.42
N ALA A 87 17.79 3.60 -12.75
CA ALA A 87 16.74 2.84 -12.05
C ALA A 87 17.18 2.31 -10.67
N LEU A 88 18.47 2.03 -10.47
CA LEU A 88 18.97 1.42 -9.23
C LEU A 88 18.69 2.27 -7.97
N PRO A 89 18.93 3.59 -7.95
CA PRO A 89 18.56 4.44 -6.81
C PRO A 89 17.05 4.44 -6.53
N LEU A 90 16.23 4.44 -7.60
CA LEU A 90 14.78 4.38 -7.47
C LEU A 90 14.30 3.03 -6.92
N LEU A 91 14.95 1.93 -7.32
CA LEU A 91 14.70 0.61 -6.76
C LEU A 91 15.00 0.58 -5.26
N LEU A 92 16.14 1.10 -4.83
CA LEU A 92 16.51 1.16 -3.41
C LEU A 92 15.51 2.02 -2.61
N ALA A 93 15.10 3.16 -3.15
CA ALA A 93 14.07 4.00 -2.54
C ALA A 93 12.72 3.28 -2.44
N GLY A 94 12.33 2.53 -3.48
CA GLY A 94 11.12 1.72 -3.49
C GLY A 94 11.15 0.57 -2.47
N LEU A 95 12.27 -0.14 -2.38
CA LEU A 95 12.47 -1.19 -1.37
C LEU A 95 12.44 -0.61 0.06
N ALA A 96 13.10 0.52 0.30
CA ALA A 96 13.03 1.20 1.59
C ALA A 96 11.59 1.63 1.93
N GLY A 97 10.84 2.15 0.95
CA GLY A 97 9.42 2.46 1.12
C GLY A 97 8.58 1.23 1.48
N MET A 98 8.85 0.08 0.83
CA MET A 98 8.17 -1.18 1.14
C MET A 98 8.49 -1.66 2.57
N VAL A 99 9.75 -1.53 3.01
CA VAL A 99 10.15 -1.81 4.40
C VAL A 99 9.36 -0.92 5.37
N ASN A 100 9.29 0.39 5.10
CA ASN A 100 8.56 1.32 5.96
C ASN A 100 7.07 1.00 6.08
N GLU A 101 6.46 0.44 5.05
CA GLU A 101 5.02 0.18 5.01
C GLU A 101 4.63 -1.21 5.52
N THR A 102 5.49 -2.22 5.39
CA THR A 102 5.09 -3.62 5.62
C THR A 102 5.85 -4.32 6.72
N MET A 103 7.03 -3.81 7.11
CA MET A 103 7.92 -4.52 8.02
C MET A 103 7.38 -4.63 9.44
N ASP A 104 6.54 -3.70 9.87
CA ASP A 104 5.80 -3.75 11.12
C ASP A 104 5.01 -5.06 11.28
N ARG A 105 4.31 -5.49 10.23
CA ARG A 105 3.51 -6.73 10.21
C ARG A 105 4.38 -7.97 10.17
N VAL A 106 5.45 -7.93 9.39
CA VAL A 106 6.43 -9.03 9.31
C VAL A 106 7.08 -9.23 10.69
N LEU A 107 7.54 -8.15 11.31
CA LEU A 107 8.20 -8.21 12.61
C LEU A 107 7.24 -8.59 13.74
N LEU A 108 5.97 -8.17 13.70
CA LEU A 108 4.94 -8.66 14.65
C LEU A 108 4.81 -10.18 14.59
N LYS A 109 4.89 -10.78 13.40
CA LYS A 109 4.79 -12.23 13.23
C LYS A 109 6.00 -12.97 13.82
N TYR A 110 7.20 -12.42 13.67
CA TYR A 110 8.43 -13.16 14.00
C TYR A 110 9.03 -12.79 15.37
N LEU A 111 8.74 -11.60 15.92
CA LEU A 111 9.27 -11.16 17.21
C LEU A 111 8.41 -11.57 18.41
N LEU A 112 7.17 -11.99 18.18
CA LEU A 112 6.26 -12.42 19.24
C LEU A 112 6.08 -13.94 19.23
N PRO A 113 5.73 -14.57 20.38
CA PRO A 113 5.44 -16.01 20.47
C PRO A 113 4.24 -16.40 19.58
N GLY A 114 4.34 -17.53 18.89
CA GLY A 114 3.50 -17.99 17.80
C GLY A 114 1.99 -17.66 17.84
N GLN A 115 1.24 -18.11 18.86
CA GLN A 115 -0.21 -17.83 18.92
C GLN A 115 -0.51 -16.35 19.21
N ILE A 116 0.27 -15.72 20.09
CA ILE A 116 0.14 -14.30 20.43
C ILE A 116 0.48 -13.45 19.20
N ALA A 117 1.49 -13.83 18.42
CA ALA A 117 1.88 -13.16 17.19
C ALA A 117 0.72 -13.09 16.19
N MET A 118 0.06 -14.22 15.93
CA MET A 118 -1.05 -14.29 14.97
C MET A 118 -2.27 -13.49 15.44
N GLN A 119 -2.59 -13.53 16.71
CA GLN A 119 -3.67 -12.75 17.30
C GLN A 119 -3.38 -11.25 17.18
N GLN A 120 -2.20 -10.80 17.58
CA GLN A 120 -1.82 -9.39 17.52
C GLN A 120 -1.71 -8.88 16.09
N LEU A 121 -1.18 -9.69 15.18
CA LEU A 121 -1.13 -9.37 13.75
C LEU A 121 -2.55 -9.20 13.16
N GLY A 122 -3.49 -10.08 13.55
CA GLY A 122 -4.89 -9.99 13.13
C GLY A 122 -5.54 -8.70 13.64
N ILE A 123 -5.38 -8.37 14.91
CA ILE A 123 -5.90 -7.14 15.53
C ILE A 123 -5.33 -5.90 14.83
N TYR A 124 -4.00 -5.84 14.69
CA TYR A 124 -3.31 -4.74 14.03
C TYR A 124 -3.76 -4.56 12.58
N GLY A 125 -3.78 -5.67 11.80
CA GLY A 125 -4.18 -5.65 10.40
C GLY A 125 -5.64 -5.23 10.19
N ALA A 126 -6.56 -5.64 11.09
CA ALA A 126 -7.96 -5.22 11.04
C ALA A 126 -8.12 -3.71 11.32
N CYS A 127 -7.46 -3.19 12.35
CA CYS A 127 -7.50 -1.77 12.69
C CYS A 127 -6.75 -0.90 11.68
N TYR A 128 -5.67 -1.42 11.07
CA TYR A 128 -4.95 -0.75 10.00
C TYR A 128 -5.84 -0.42 8.80
N LYS A 129 -6.84 -1.28 8.49
CA LYS A 129 -7.80 -1.04 7.39
C LYS A 129 -8.59 0.26 7.56
N ILE A 130 -8.83 0.71 8.79
CA ILE A 130 -9.49 2.01 9.03
C ILE A 130 -8.58 3.15 8.56
N SER A 131 -7.29 3.06 8.81
CA SER A 131 -6.33 4.09 8.41
C SER A 131 -6.10 4.14 6.89
N ILE A 132 -6.51 3.12 6.14
CA ILE A 132 -6.49 3.10 4.66
C ILE A 132 -7.31 4.25 4.07
N LEU A 133 -8.36 4.73 4.74
CA LEU A 133 -9.12 5.89 4.28
C LEU A 133 -8.21 7.12 4.08
N MET A 134 -7.30 7.37 5.03
CA MET A 134 -6.30 8.43 4.91
C MET A 134 -5.32 8.15 3.75
N SER A 135 -4.83 6.91 3.64
CA SER A 135 -3.90 6.52 2.57
C SER A 135 -4.53 6.65 1.18
N LEU A 136 -5.82 6.32 1.01
CA LEU A 136 -6.55 6.49 -0.24
C LEU A 136 -6.64 7.98 -0.63
N PHE A 137 -6.95 8.85 0.32
CA PHE A 137 -6.96 10.30 0.08
C PHE A 137 -5.57 10.79 -0.34
N ILE A 138 -4.52 10.39 0.37
CA ILE A 138 -3.14 10.76 0.05
C ILE A 138 -2.75 10.29 -1.35
N GLN A 139 -3.11 9.07 -1.74
CA GLN A 139 -2.83 8.53 -3.09
C GLN A 139 -3.59 9.30 -4.17
N ALA A 140 -4.88 9.56 -3.98
CA ALA A 140 -5.68 10.33 -4.92
C ALA A 140 -5.12 11.75 -5.09
N PHE A 141 -4.76 12.39 -3.97
CA PHE A 141 -4.12 13.70 -3.98
C PHE A 141 -2.79 13.67 -4.75
N ARG A 142 -1.90 12.70 -4.50
CA ARG A 142 -0.63 12.57 -5.22
C ARG A 142 -0.81 12.49 -6.72
N TYR A 143 -1.75 11.65 -7.20
CA TYR A 143 -2.01 11.52 -8.64
C TYR A 143 -2.51 12.82 -9.29
N ALA A 144 -3.26 13.62 -8.55
CA ALA A 144 -3.75 14.91 -9.04
C ALA A 144 -2.70 16.02 -8.91
N ALA A 145 -1.99 16.06 -7.80
CA ALA A 145 -1.06 17.13 -7.46
C ALA A 145 0.28 17.04 -8.22
N GLU A 146 0.79 15.84 -8.49
CA GLU A 146 2.09 15.65 -9.12
C GLU A 146 2.16 16.32 -10.51
N PRO A 147 1.26 16.06 -11.48
CA PRO A 147 1.30 16.76 -12.78
C PRO A 147 1.04 18.26 -12.65
N PHE A 148 0.20 18.68 -11.71
CA PHE A 148 -0.07 20.09 -11.46
C PHE A 148 1.19 20.85 -11.01
N PHE A 149 1.99 20.28 -10.10
CA PHE A 149 3.23 20.87 -9.64
C PHE A 149 4.29 20.94 -10.76
N PHE A 150 4.41 19.88 -11.56
CA PHE A 150 5.32 19.86 -12.71
C PHE A 150 4.95 20.93 -13.76
N ALA A 151 3.68 21.14 -14.01
CA ALA A 151 3.24 22.16 -14.98
C ALA A 151 3.53 23.60 -14.53
N ARG A 152 3.60 23.85 -13.22
CA ARG A 152 3.72 25.18 -12.64
C ARG A 152 5.07 25.52 -12.01
N HIS A 153 6.05 24.60 -12.01
CA HIS A 153 7.31 24.77 -11.30
C HIS A 153 8.17 25.97 -11.78
N LYS A 154 7.97 26.41 -13.04
CA LYS A 154 8.72 27.56 -13.63
C LYS A 154 8.05 28.91 -13.38
N GLN A 155 6.89 28.95 -12.74
CA GLN A 155 6.18 30.20 -12.46
C GLN A 155 6.79 30.92 -11.25
N ALA A 156 6.79 32.25 -11.25
CA ALA A 156 7.39 33.04 -10.17
C ALA A 156 6.71 32.82 -8.80
N ASP A 157 5.43 32.49 -8.80
CA ASP A 157 4.60 32.25 -7.61
C ASP A 157 4.55 30.76 -7.17
N ALA A 158 5.33 29.87 -7.83
CA ALA A 158 5.29 28.43 -7.59
C ALA A 158 5.48 28.06 -6.10
N ARG A 159 6.41 28.73 -5.41
CA ARG A 159 6.72 28.47 -3.99
C ARG A 159 5.53 28.78 -3.07
N GLU A 160 4.86 29.91 -3.31
CA GLU A 160 3.67 30.30 -2.54
C GLU A 160 2.50 29.35 -2.81
N LEU A 161 2.34 28.95 -4.07
CA LEU A 161 1.34 28.00 -4.48
C LEU A 161 1.53 26.64 -3.79
N TYR A 162 2.77 26.13 -3.72
CA TYR A 162 3.09 24.86 -3.03
C TYR A 162 2.79 24.95 -1.54
N ALA A 163 3.13 26.05 -0.88
CA ALA A 163 2.81 26.26 0.53
C ALA A 163 1.29 26.32 0.78
N ARG A 164 0.54 26.94 -0.13
CA ARG A 164 -0.93 27.01 -0.07
C ARG A 164 -1.56 25.62 -0.25
N VAL A 165 -1.10 24.85 -1.21
CA VAL A 165 -1.56 23.46 -1.46
C VAL A 165 -1.24 22.57 -0.27
N MET A 166 -0.03 22.66 0.30
CA MET A 166 0.35 21.93 1.50
C MET A 166 -0.57 22.25 2.68
N ARG A 167 -0.88 23.53 2.90
CA ARG A 167 -1.78 23.96 3.97
C ARG A 167 -3.17 23.31 3.83
N TRP A 168 -3.76 23.36 2.65
CA TRP A 168 -5.05 22.75 2.39
C TRP A 168 -5.02 21.24 2.48
N PHE A 169 -3.92 20.61 2.07
CA PHE A 169 -3.72 19.18 2.24
C PHE A 169 -3.74 18.77 3.71
N VAL A 170 -2.98 19.48 4.58
CA VAL A 170 -2.95 19.20 6.01
C VAL A 170 -4.32 19.43 6.64
N VAL A 171 -5.04 20.49 6.25
CA VAL A 171 -6.41 20.76 6.72
C VAL A 171 -7.35 19.61 6.34
N ALA A 172 -7.30 19.13 5.09
CA ALA A 172 -8.12 18.00 4.64
C ALA A 172 -7.80 16.72 5.39
N CYS A 173 -6.51 16.39 5.56
CA CYS A 173 -6.09 15.23 6.35
C CYS A 173 -6.51 15.33 7.82
N SER A 174 -6.42 16.53 8.43
CA SER A 174 -6.88 16.77 9.79
C SER A 174 -8.40 16.61 9.91
N PHE A 175 -9.14 17.04 8.89
CA PHE A 175 -10.59 16.82 8.84
C PHE A 175 -10.93 15.32 8.76
N ILE A 176 -10.23 14.55 7.92
CA ILE A 176 -10.40 13.08 7.84
C ILE A 176 -10.09 12.43 9.19
N PHE A 177 -8.99 12.84 9.84
CA PHE A 177 -8.63 12.37 11.18
C PHE A 177 -9.76 12.62 12.18
N LEU A 178 -10.25 13.85 12.26
CA LEU A 178 -11.33 14.24 13.19
C LEU A 178 -12.64 13.52 12.85
N ALA A 179 -12.98 13.37 11.56
CA ALA A 179 -14.18 12.67 11.13
C ALA A 179 -14.15 11.20 11.56
N VAL A 180 -13.02 10.51 11.40
CA VAL A 180 -12.87 9.11 11.86
C VAL A 180 -12.93 9.03 13.37
N MET A 181 -12.24 9.93 14.09
CA MET A 181 -12.19 9.89 15.55
C MET A 181 -13.52 10.25 16.20
N ALA A 182 -14.23 11.24 15.69
CA ALA A 182 -15.55 11.61 16.18
C ALA A 182 -16.60 10.50 15.96
N ASN A 183 -16.41 9.70 14.92
CA ASN A 183 -17.31 8.60 14.58
C ASN A 183 -16.73 7.22 14.93
N ILE A 184 -15.74 7.12 15.81
CA ILE A 184 -15.09 5.85 16.13
C ILE A 184 -16.07 4.79 16.63
N ALA A 185 -17.15 5.21 17.32
CA ALA A 185 -18.22 4.35 17.79
C ALA A 185 -18.99 3.67 16.63
N TRP A 186 -19.07 4.31 15.46
CA TRP A 186 -19.65 3.71 14.25
C TRP A 186 -18.60 2.95 13.44
N VAL A 187 -17.41 3.52 13.33
CA VAL A 187 -16.30 2.93 12.57
C VAL A 187 -15.87 1.57 13.13
N GLN A 188 -16.00 1.35 14.44
CA GLN A 188 -15.69 0.04 15.05
C GLN A 188 -16.52 -1.11 14.49
N TYR A 189 -17.72 -0.88 13.93
CA TYR A 189 -18.55 -1.93 13.36
C TYR A 189 -18.00 -2.47 12.03
N PHE A 190 -17.10 -1.74 11.35
CA PHE A 190 -16.36 -2.26 10.20
C PHE A 190 -15.27 -3.26 10.59
N VAL A 191 -14.96 -3.35 11.89
CA VAL A 191 -13.97 -4.28 12.45
C VAL A 191 -14.72 -5.34 13.26
N GLY A 192 -14.42 -6.61 13.01
CA GLY A 192 -15.01 -7.72 13.76
C GLY A 192 -14.80 -7.55 15.26
N ALA A 193 -15.78 -7.98 16.07
CA ALA A 193 -15.81 -7.75 17.52
C ALA A 193 -14.51 -8.19 18.23
N SER A 194 -13.93 -9.32 17.82
CA SER A 194 -12.68 -9.86 18.38
C SER A 194 -11.45 -8.99 18.11
N TYR A 195 -11.49 -8.09 17.13
CA TYR A 195 -10.37 -7.21 16.77
C TYR A 195 -10.50 -5.78 17.31
N ARG A 196 -11.62 -5.43 17.94
CA ARG A 196 -11.87 -4.08 18.47
C ARG A 196 -10.93 -3.66 19.59
N ALA A 197 -10.29 -4.63 20.26
CA ALA A 197 -9.25 -4.35 21.25
C ALA A 197 -8.08 -3.51 20.69
N GLY A 198 -7.89 -3.51 19.37
CA GLY A 198 -6.85 -2.73 18.69
C GLY A 198 -7.26 -1.32 18.27
N LEU A 199 -8.48 -0.85 18.54
CA LEU A 199 -8.93 0.48 18.09
C LEU A 199 -8.04 1.63 18.57
N GLY A 200 -7.32 1.46 19.68
CA GLY A 200 -6.34 2.44 20.17
C GLY A 200 -5.18 2.73 19.21
N VAL A 201 -4.89 1.86 18.22
CA VAL A 201 -3.86 2.13 17.21
C VAL A 201 -4.37 3.04 16.08
N VAL A 202 -5.68 3.14 15.88
CA VAL A 202 -6.27 3.89 14.78
C VAL A 202 -5.83 5.36 14.76
N PRO A 203 -5.92 6.12 15.88
CA PRO A 203 -5.43 7.51 15.88
C PRO A 203 -3.94 7.62 15.58
N ILE A 204 -3.13 6.69 16.09
CA ILE A 204 -1.68 6.69 15.87
C ILE A 204 -1.37 6.47 14.38
N LEU A 205 -2.05 5.50 13.76
CA LEU A 205 -1.85 5.18 12.34
C LEU A 205 -2.40 6.27 11.41
N LEU A 206 -3.53 6.90 11.75
CA LEU A 206 -4.04 8.05 10.99
C LEU A 206 -3.04 9.22 11.03
N LEU A 207 -2.48 9.51 12.20
CA LEU A 207 -1.47 10.56 12.35
C LEU A 207 -0.18 10.19 11.62
N ALA A 208 0.24 8.93 11.67
CA ALA A 208 1.38 8.43 10.92
C ALA A 208 1.19 8.63 9.41
N ASN A 209 0.02 8.27 8.88
CA ASN A 209 -0.29 8.48 7.46
C ASN A 209 -0.34 9.98 7.10
N LEU A 210 -0.84 10.86 7.97
CA LEU A 210 -0.77 12.31 7.76
C LEU A 210 0.68 12.76 7.59
N CYS A 211 1.59 12.33 8.49
CA CYS A 211 3.02 12.64 8.38
C CYS A 211 3.62 12.11 7.07
N LEU A 212 3.25 10.88 6.67
CA LEU A 212 3.66 10.31 5.38
C LEU A 212 3.16 11.16 4.20
N GLY A 213 1.92 11.65 4.27
CA GLY A 213 1.36 12.54 3.26
C GLY A 213 2.10 13.87 3.15
N VAL A 214 2.49 14.46 4.29
CA VAL A 214 3.35 15.65 4.34
C VAL A 214 4.71 15.36 3.70
N PHE A 215 5.34 14.24 4.05
CA PHE A 215 6.59 13.82 3.42
C PHE A 215 6.46 13.67 1.91
N PHE A 216 5.40 13.04 1.40
CA PHE A 216 5.16 12.93 -0.05
C PHE A 216 5.02 14.28 -0.74
N ASN A 217 4.32 15.24 -0.12
CA ASN A 217 4.21 16.59 -0.65
C ASN A 217 5.57 17.30 -0.73
N LEU A 218 6.37 17.21 0.34
CA LEU A 218 7.72 17.78 0.36
C LEU A 218 8.64 17.10 -0.64
N SER A 219 8.49 15.79 -0.85
CA SER A 219 9.30 15.02 -1.80
C SER A 219 9.13 15.43 -3.26
N ILE A 220 8.03 16.10 -3.61
CA ILE A 220 7.83 16.65 -4.97
C ILE A 220 8.92 17.66 -5.30
N TRP A 221 9.38 18.46 -4.32
CA TRP A 221 10.46 19.41 -4.52
C TRP A 221 11.76 18.73 -4.98
N TYR A 222 12.11 17.58 -4.41
CA TYR A 222 13.30 16.82 -4.81
C TYR A 222 13.22 16.32 -6.25
N LYS A 223 12.02 15.99 -6.72
CA LYS A 223 11.78 15.58 -8.11
C LYS A 223 11.90 16.77 -9.06
N LEU A 224 11.36 17.93 -8.68
CA LEU A 224 11.40 19.16 -9.47
C LEU A 224 12.81 19.75 -9.62
N THR A 225 13.67 19.57 -8.60
CA THR A 225 15.06 20.06 -8.58
C THR A 225 16.08 19.00 -9.00
N GLU A 226 15.63 17.85 -9.51
CA GLU A 226 16.46 16.68 -9.90
C GLU A 226 17.33 16.12 -8.76
N GLN A 227 17.04 16.49 -7.51
CA GLN A 227 17.76 16.04 -6.32
C GLN A 227 17.13 14.77 -5.70
N THR A 228 16.76 13.80 -6.52
CA THR A 228 16.10 12.56 -6.12
C THR A 228 16.87 11.73 -5.09
N ARG A 229 18.19 11.93 -5.01
CA ARG A 229 19.05 11.27 -4.00
C ARG A 229 18.63 11.58 -2.56
N PHE A 230 18.17 12.81 -2.28
CA PHE A 230 17.67 13.17 -0.95
C PHE A 230 16.43 12.33 -0.57
N GLY A 231 15.51 12.15 -1.49
CA GLY A 231 14.34 11.26 -1.27
C GLY A 231 14.76 9.83 -0.95
N THR A 232 15.81 9.33 -1.64
CA THR A 232 16.36 7.98 -1.37
C THR A 232 16.99 7.90 0.02
N TYR A 233 17.79 8.87 0.43
CA TYR A 233 18.40 8.90 1.77
C TYR A 233 17.33 8.97 2.87
N LEU A 234 16.29 9.77 2.69
CA LEU A 234 15.20 9.87 3.65
C LEU A 234 14.37 8.56 3.72
N ALA A 235 14.15 7.87 2.59
CA ALA A 235 13.49 6.58 2.59
C ALA A 235 14.33 5.51 3.31
N LEU A 236 15.65 5.50 3.11
CA LEU A 236 16.57 4.60 3.82
C LEU A 236 16.65 4.94 5.32
N TRP A 237 16.68 6.22 5.67
CA TRP A 237 16.57 6.67 7.07
C TRP A 237 15.29 6.14 7.71
N GLY A 238 14.14 6.32 7.04
CA GLY A 238 12.87 5.78 7.51
C GLY A 238 12.92 4.28 7.72
N ALA A 239 13.50 3.51 6.78
CA ALA A 239 13.66 2.06 6.90
C ALA A 239 14.51 1.67 8.12
N ALA A 240 15.61 2.37 8.36
CA ALA A 240 16.46 2.15 9.52
C ALA A 240 15.71 2.44 10.84
N VAL A 241 14.99 3.56 10.91
CA VAL A 241 14.15 3.93 12.07
C VAL A 241 13.04 2.90 12.28
N THR A 242 12.34 2.49 11.21
CA THR A 242 11.30 1.45 11.27
C THR A 242 11.85 0.16 11.85
N LEU A 243 12.97 -0.35 11.34
CA LEU A 243 13.57 -1.59 11.83
C LEU A 243 14.00 -1.44 13.29
N ALA A 244 14.78 -0.41 13.63
CA ALA A 244 15.30 -0.21 14.98
C ALA A 244 14.18 -0.12 16.02
N LEU A 245 13.16 0.72 15.78
CA LEU A 245 12.07 0.91 16.72
C LEU A 245 11.17 -0.32 16.82
N ASN A 246 10.88 -1.01 15.71
CA ASN A 246 10.08 -2.22 15.76
C ASN A 246 10.80 -3.36 16.52
N PHE A 247 12.10 -3.56 16.29
CA PHE A 247 12.87 -4.56 17.06
C PHE A 247 12.89 -4.27 18.57
N TRP A 248 12.86 -2.99 18.95
CA TRP A 248 12.89 -2.61 20.36
C TRP A 248 11.50 -2.56 21.01
N TRP A 249 10.48 -2.09 20.29
CA TRP A 249 9.14 -1.82 20.86
C TRP A 249 8.17 -2.99 20.71
N ILE A 250 8.23 -3.76 19.63
CA ILE A 250 7.32 -4.89 19.43
C ILE A 250 7.42 -5.91 20.58
N PRO A 251 8.63 -6.36 21.03
CA PRO A 251 8.71 -7.32 22.13
C PRO A 251 8.14 -6.80 23.46
N ARG A 252 8.09 -5.47 23.65
CA ARG A 252 7.63 -4.84 24.90
C ARG A 252 6.16 -4.42 24.86
N PHE A 253 5.71 -3.88 23.74
CA PHE A 253 4.40 -3.24 23.60
C PHE A 253 3.51 -3.91 22.53
N GLY A 254 3.98 -4.98 21.90
CA GLY A 254 3.24 -5.68 20.87
C GLY A 254 2.84 -4.78 19.68
N PHE A 255 1.60 -4.95 19.22
CA PHE A 255 1.07 -4.19 18.08
C PHE A 255 1.00 -2.67 18.33
N MET A 256 0.88 -2.25 19.60
CA MET A 256 0.93 -0.81 19.94
C MET A 256 2.32 -0.24 19.69
N GLY A 257 3.38 -1.02 19.99
CA GLY A 257 4.76 -0.65 19.68
C GLY A 257 4.99 -0.49 18.18
N ALA A 258 4.41 -1.36 17.37
CA ALA A 258 4.47 -1.26 15.90
C ALA A 258 3.82 0.03 15.39
N ALA A 259 2.62 0.40 15.91
CA ALA A 259 1.95 1.64 15.53
C ALA A 259 2.77 2.89 15.86
N TRP A 260 3.35 2.96 17.06
CA TRP A 260 4.22 4.05 17.47
C TRP A 260 5.51 4.11 16.63
N ALA A 261 6.11 2.95 16.30
CA ALA A 261 7.29 2.89 15.45
C ALA A 261 7.00 3.48 14.04
N THR A 262 5.83 3.15 13.47
CA THR A 262 5.38 3.70 12.19
C THR A 262 5.18 5.21 12.26
N LEU A 263 4.55 5.72 13.34
CA LEU A 263 4.38 7.17 13.54
C LEU A 263 5.73 7.89 13.65
N MET A 264 6.65 7.38 14.47
CA MET A 264 7.97 8.00 14.64
C MET A 264 8.80 7.97 13.35
N CYS A 265 8.70 6.86 12.57
CA CYS A 265 9.32 6.79 11.25
C CYS A 265 8.82 7.91 10.33
N TYR A 266 7.52 7.99 10.12
CA TYR A 266 6.96 8.95 9.17
C TYR A 266 7.07 10.40 9.65
N ALA A 267 6.94 10.64 10.95
CA ALA A 267 7.18 11.96 11.54
C ALA A 267 8.63 12.40 11.36
N SER A 268 9.63 11.50 11.59
CA SER A 268 11.04 11.81 11.37
C SER A 268 11.35 12.08 9.89
N MET A 269 10.77 11.29 8.97
CA MET A 269 10.93 11.53 7.52
C MET A 269 10.35 12.89 7.11
N ALA A 270 9.17 13.25 7.61
CA ALA A 270 8.54 14.54 7.35
C ALA A 270 9.39 15.69 7.93
N PHE A 271 9.89 15.54 9.15
CA PHE A 271 10.72 16.53 9.82
C PHE A 271 12.05 16.80 9.08
N TRP A 272 12.76 15.74 8.70
CA TRP A 272 14.03 15.88 7.96
C TRP A 272 13.84 16.31 6.50
N SER A 273 12.62 16.18 5.97
CA SER A 273 12.28 16.64 4.63
C SER A 273 11.93 18.13 4.56
N TYR A 274 11.61 18.75 5.70
CA TYR A 274 11.31 20.19 5.83
C TYR A 274 12.59 21.01 5.96
#